data_5164372bd8cb24853e318bd14923914e
#
_entry.id   5164372bd8cb24853e318bd14923914e
#
_cell.length_a   1.000
_cell.length_b   1.000
_cell.length_c   1.000
_cell.angle_alpha   90.00
_cell.angle_beta   90.00
_cell.angle_gamma   90.00
#
_symmetry.space_group_name_H-M   'P 1'
#
loop_
_entity.id
_entity.type
_entity.pdbx_description
1 polymer ?
#
loop_
_entity_poly.entity_id
_entity_poly.type
_entity_poly.pdbx_seq_one_letter_code
_entity_poly.pdbx_strand_id
1 'polypeptide(L)'
;MAKPTPKLVKPEELVELASNVLRADKFPVLATVDDDQPRVRPVSPVRTEGFTVYVANLRQYHKTGEIAANPKVELCYMDDEHNQVRITGFAEVLSDPATLLSIWDESPLMRQYLGSIDNPALIVYQINPVHVRYMQEWALEYYEVPFKRAGSA
;
A
#
# COMPACT_ATOMS: atom_id res chain seq x y z
N MET A 1 32.58 4.97 -11.34
CA MET A 1 31.25 5.00 -12.01
C MET A 1 30.63 6.37 -11.74
N ALA A 2 30.23 7.13 -12.79
CA ALA A 2 29.62 8.44 -12.58
C ALA A 2 28.21 8.28 -11.97
N LYS A 3 27.86 9.17 -11.03
CA LYS A 3 26.52 9.22 -10.45
C LYS A 3 25.50 9.53 -11.55
N PRO A 4 24.39 8.78 -11.67
CA PRO A 4 23.35 9.12 -12.64
C PRO A 4 22.81 10.53 -12.39
N THR A 5 22.54 11.25 -13.47
CA THR A 5 21.87 12.55 -13.36
C THR A 5 20.38 12.32 -13.35
N PRO A 6 19.64 12.71 -12.27
CA PRO A 6 18.20 12.57 -12.22
C PRO A 6 17.52 13.33 -13.37
N LYS A 7 16.47 12.74 -13.93
CA LYS A 7 15.60 13.47 -14.87
C LYS A 7 14.80 14.52 -14.10
N LEU A 8 14.58 15.67 -14.70
CA LEU A 8 13.70 16.67 -14.12
C LEU A 8 12.27 16.11 -14.05
N VAL A 9 11.67 16.20 -12.88
CA VAL A 9 10.28 15.80 -12.64
C VAL A 9 9.43 17.07 -12.58
N LYS A 10 8.42 17.13 -13.44
CA LYS A 10 7.45 18.22 -13.43
C LYS A 10 6.34 17.92 -12.42
N PRO A 11 5.86 18.93 -11.66
CA PRO A 11 4.79 18.71 -10.66
C PRO A 11 3.54 18.03 -11.22
N GLU A 12 3.13 18.34 -12.43
CA GLU A 12 1.97 17.77 -13.10
C GLU A 12 2.12 16.27 -13.48
N GLU A 13 3.36 15.77 -13.50
CA GLU A 13 3.67 14.36 -13.83
C GLU A 13 3.73 13.46 -12.58
N LEU A 14 3.82 14.03 -11.38
CA LEU A 14 4.09 13.28 -10.15
C LEU A 14 3.07 12.21 -9.86
N VAL A 15 1.78 12.49 -10.00
CA VAL A 15 0.71 11.52 -9.72
C VAL A 15 0.82 10.33 -10.66
N GLU A 16 1.05 10.58 -11.95
CA GLU A 16 1.18 9.50 -12.95
C GLU A 16 2.46 8.68 -12.74
N LEU A 17 3.59 9.34 -12.50
CA LEU A 17 4.86 8.66 -12.21
C LEU A 17 4.75 7.77 -10.98
N ALA A 18 4.19 8.27 -9.89
CA ALA A 18 3.98 7.49 -8.68
C ALA A 18 3.00 6.33 -8.91
N SER A 19 1.90 6.57 -9.61
CA SER A 19 0.92 5.53 -9.93
C SER A 19 1.52 4.42 -10.79
N ASN A 20 2.43 4.75 -11.70
CA ASN A 20 3.14 3.76 -12.52
C ASN A 20 3.99 2.82 -11.65
N VAL A 21 4.68 3.35 -10.64
CA VAL A 21 5.46 2.53 -9.70
C VAL A 21 4.54 1.58 -8.92
N LEU A 22 3.38 2.06 -8.45
CA LEU A 22 2.41 1.20 -7.75
C LEU A 22 1.89 0.07 -8.65
N ARG A 23 1.65 0.36 -9.92
CA ARG A 23 1.19 -0.66 -10.88
C ARG A 23 2.26 -1.69 -11.22
N ALA A 24 3.51 -1.27 -11.25
CA ALA A 24 4.64 -2.14 -11.59
C ALA A 24 4.99 -3.12 -10.46
N ASP A 25 4.98 -2.66 -9.22
CA ASP A 25 5.33 -3.48 -8.06
C ASP A 25 4.10 -4.17 -7.46
N LYS A 26 4.03 -5.50 -7.68
CA LYS A 26 2.93 -6.34 -7.18
C LYS A 26 3.11 -6.80 -5.73
N PHE A 27 4.31 -6.62 -5.19
CA PHE A 27 4.68 -7.11 -3.85
C PHE A 27 5.41 -6.04 -3.04
N PRO A 28 4.76 -4.87 -2.83
CA PRO A 28 5.37 -3.83 -2.00
C PRO A 28 5.65 -4.34 -0.59
N VAL A 29 6.58 -3.69 0.07
CA VAL A 29 6.92 -3.99 1.46
C VAL A 29 6.06 -3.15 2.39
N LEU A 30 5.38 -3.81 3.33
CA LEU A 30 4.61 -3.18 4.40
C LEU A 30 5.41 -3.21 5.70
N ALA A 31 5.61 -2.04 6.29
CA ALA A 31 6.16 -1.87 7.62
C ALA A 31 5.05 -1.67 8.65
N THR A 32 5.18 -2.36 9.78
CA THR A 32 4.36 -2.22 10.98
C THR A 32 5.26 -2.06 12.21
N VAL A 33 4.68 -1.77 13.34
CA VAL A 33 5.40 -1.65 14.61
C VAL A 33 4.86 -2.69 15.59
N ASP A 34 5.76 -3.51 16.11
CA ASP A 34 5.49 -4.50 17.15
C ASP A 34 6.15 -3.98 18.44
N ASP A 35 5.34 -3.38 19.32
CA ASP A 35 5.78 -2.57 20.45
C ASP A 35 6.64 -1.39 19.98
N ASP A 36 7.94 -1.42 20.13
CA ASP A 36 8.89 -0.44 19.58
C ASP A 36 9.78 -1.01 18.45
N GLN A 37 9.57 -2.28 18.09
CA GLN A 37 10.33 -2.95 17.05
C GLN A 37 9.66 -2.78 15.67
N PRO A 38 10.33 -2.14 14.69
CA PRO A 38 9.87 -2.16 13.31
C PRO A 38 9.86 -3.56 12.72
N ARG A 39 8.79 -3.91 12.02
CA ARG A 39 8.63 -5.17 11.29
C ARG A 39 8.31 -4.88 9.84
N VAL A 40 8.91 -5.62 8.91
CA VAL A 40 8.65 -5.49 7.48
C VAL A 40 8.36 -6.83 6.83
N ARG A 41 7.50 -6.86 5.84
CA ARG A 41 7.21 -8.04 5.00
C ARG A 41 6.63 -7.61 3.66
N PRO A 42 6.85 -8.38 2.58
CA PRO A 42 6.13 -8.16 1.35
C PRO A 42 4.63 -8.45 1.55
N VAL A 43 3.79 -7.72 0.87
CA VAL A 43 2.34 -7.94 0.81
C VAL A 43 1.89 -7.93 -0.64
N SER A 44 0.71 -8.50 -0.90
CA SER A 44 0.07 -8.46 -2.21
C SER A 44 -1.23 -7.68 -2.10
N PRO A 45 -1.26 -6.40 -2.47
CA PRO A 45 -2.49 -5.63 -2.43
C PRO A 45 -3.59 -6.27 -3.29
N VAL A 46 -4.81 -6.30 -2.77
CA VAL A 46 -5.98 -6.82 -3.49
C VAL A 46 -6.68 -5.74 -4.31
N ARG A 47 -6.47 -4.49 -3.95
CA ARG A 47 -6.97 -3.31 -4.68
C ARG A 47 -6.13 -2.09 -4.34
N THR A 48 -6.02 -1.17 -5.29
CA THR A 48 -5.45 0.16 -5.09
C THR A 48 -6.34 1.19 -5.78
N GLU A 49 -6.78 2.19 -5.05
CA GLU A 49 -7.59 3.30 -5.54
C GLU A 49 -6.84 4.61 -5.26
N GLY A 50 -6.29 5.22 -6.31
CA GLY A 50 -5.34 6.31 -6.11
C GLY A 50 -4.14 5.82 -5.30
N PHE A 51 -4.00 6.31 -4.08
CA PHE A 51 -2.96 5.87 -3.13
C PHE A 51 -3.55 5.20 -1.88
N THR A 52 -4.83 4.93 -1.86
CA THR A 52 -5.46 4.07 -0.85
C THR A 52 -5.25 2.61 -1.26
N VAL A 53 -4.67 1.82 -0.37
CA VAL A 53 -4.26 0.45 -0.66
C VAL A 53 -5.04 -0.53 0.23
N TYR A 54 -5.57 -1.57 -0.37
CA TYR A 54 -6.31 -2.63 0.34
C TYR A 54 -5.48 -3.90 0.37
N VAL A 55 -5.28 -4.45 1.57
CA VAL A 55 -4.49 -5.65 1.81
C VAL A 55 -5.33 -6.67 2.54
N ALA A 56 -5.53 -7.84 1.94
CA ALA A 56 -6.16 -8.97 2.61
C ALA A 56 -5.14 -9.73 3.47
N ASN A 57 -5.61 -10.26 4.60
CA ASN A 57 -4.79 -11.02 5.52
C ASN A 57 -5.60 -12.15 6.15
N LEU A 58 -4.91 -13.10 6.75
CA LEU A 58 -5.51 -14.05 7.67
C LEU A 58 -5.42 -13.48 9.09
N ARG A 59 -6.53 -13.49 9.80
CA ARG A 59 -6.67 -12.84 11.11
C ARG A 59 -5.68 -13.35 12.16
N GLN A 60 -5.23 -14.60 12.04
CA GLN A 60 -4.26 -15.21 12.97
C GLN A 60 -2.81 -14.79 12.73
N TYR A 61 -2.50 -14.08 11.67
CA TYR A 61 -1.12 -13.64 11.40
C TYR A 61 -0.70 -12.49 12.32
N HIS A 62 0.60 -12.43 12.63
CA HIS A 62 1.20 -11.49 13.58
C HIS A 62 0.87 -10.03 13.29
N LYS A 63 0.87 -9.62 12.01
CA LYS A 63 0.56 -8.23 11.66
C LYS A 63 -0.85 -7.79 12.05
N THR A 64 -1.80 -8.70 12.22
CA THR A 64 -3.13 -8.37 12.72
C THR A 64 -3.09 -7.79 14.13
N GLY A 65 -2.34 -8.43 15.03
CA GLY A 65 -2.13 -7.92 16.39
C GLY A 65 -1.29 -6.64 16.41
N GLU A 66 -0.25 -6.57 15.57
CA GLU A 66 0.60 -5.39 15.44
C GLU A 66 -0.20 -4.16 15.00
N ILE A 67 -1.03 -4.28 13.96
CA ILE A 67 -1.86 -3.19 13.45
C ILE A 67 -2.97 -2.81 14.44
N ALA A 68 -3.55 -3.78 15.15
CA ALA A 68 -4.56 -3.50 16.18
C ALA A 68 -3.98 -2.66 17.33
N ALA A 69 -2.74 -2.93 17.73
CA ALA A 69 -2.05 -2.17 18.77
C ALA A 69 -1.53 -0.82 18.27
N ASN A 70 -1.03 -0.76 17.03
CA ASN A 70 -0.52 0.47 16.41
C ASN A 70 -0.88 0.49 14.93
N PRO A 71 -1.84 1.32 14.51
CA PRO A 71 -2.31 1.36 13.12
C PRO A 71 -1.37 2.09 12.16
N LYS A 72 -0.30 2.71 12.64
CA LYS A 72 0.67 3.41 11.80
C LYS A 72 1.46 2.41 10.96
N VAL A 73 1.47 2.64 9.67
CA VAL A 73 2.15 1.77 8.70
C VAL A 73 2.90 2.58 7.65
N GLU A 74 3.82 1.92 6.98
CA GLU A 74 4.45 2.45 5.77
C GLU A 74 4.48 1.38 4.69
N LEU A 75 4.12 1.75 3.47
CA LEU A 75 4.30 0.94 2.27
C LEU A 75 5.47 1.49 1.47
N CYS A 76 6.31 0.59 0.97
CA CYS A 76 7.39 0.93 0.05
C CYS A 76 7.24 0.11 -1.23
N TYR A 77 7.08 0.81 -2.34
CA TYR A 77 7.02 0.27 -3.70
C TYR A 77 8.30 0.59 -4.44
N MET A 78 8.75 -0.30 -5.28
CA MET A 78 9.90 -0.08 -6.15
C MET A 78 9.68 -0.76 -7.50
N ASP A 79 9.87 -0.03 -8.59
CA ASP A 79 9.82 -0.60 -9.94
C ASP A 79 11.19 -1.17 -10.38
N ASP A 80 11.24 -1.77 -11.57
CA ASP A 80 12.46 -2.37 -12.11
C ASP A 80 13.54 -1.33 -12.44
N GLU A 81 13.18 -0.06 -12.58
CA GLU A 81 14.09 1.07 -12.76
C GLU A 81 14.53 1.67 -11.42
N HIS A 82 14.16 1.06 -10.30
CA HIS A 82 14.43 1.48 -8.91
C HIS A 82 13.83 2.85 -8.54
N ASN A 83 12.81 3.30 -9.26
CA ASN A 83 12.00 4.42 -8.77
C ASN A 83 11.16 3.94 -7.59
N GLN A 84 10.99 4.80 -6.59
CA GLN A 84 10.35 4.43 -5.34
C GLN A 84 9.12 5.28 -5.08
N VAL A 85 8.11 4.65 -4.50
CA VAL A 85 6.99 5.36 -3.85
C VAL A 85 6.88 4.86 -2.43
N ARG A 86 6.83 5.78 -1.48
CA ARG A 86 6.51 5.47 -0.08
C ARG A 86 5.18 6.10 0.30
N ILE A 87 4.33 5.28 0.90
CA ILE A 87 3.03 5.71 1.42
C ILE A 87 3.07 5.56 2.94
N THR A 88 3.14 6.68 3.63
CA THR A 88 2.95 6.73 5.08
C THR A 88 1.46 6.80 5.35
N GLY A 89 0.92 5.97 6.21
CA GLY A 89 -0.51 5.94 6.43
C GLY A 89 -0.95 5.23 7.70
N PHE A 90 -2.26 5.03 7.79
CA PHE A 90 -2.93 4.29 8.84
C PHE A 90 -3.68 3.11 8.22
N ALA A 91 -3.52 1.93 8.80
CA ALA A 91 -4.29 0.75 8.45
C ALA A 91 -5.52 0.65 9.34
N GLU A 92 -6.68 0.54 8.72
CA GLU A 92 -7.95 0.26 9.40
C GLU A 92 -8.57 -1.03 8.84
N VAL A 93 -9.30 -1.73 9.69
CA VAL A 93 -10.09 -2.87 9.22
C VAL A 93 -11.20 -2.34 8.32
N LEU A 94 -11.29 -2.86 7.11
CA LEU A 94 -12.35 -2.52 6.18
C LEU A 94 -13.70 -3.00 6.74
N SER A 95 -14.58 -2.05 7.02
CA SER A 95 -15.90 -2.30 7.60
C SER A 95 -17.07 -2.11 6.63
N ASP A 96 -16.84 -1.43 5.50
CA ASP A 96 -17.89 -1.21 4.50
C ASP A 96 -18.21 -2.50 3.73
N PRO A 97 -19.43 -3.06 3.90
CA PRO A 97 -19.79 -4.33 3.28
C PRO A 97 -19.79 -4.29 1.75
N ALA A 98 -20.15 -3.17 1.16
CA ALA A 98 -20.20 -3.02 -0.30
C ALA A 98 -18.79 -3.05 -0.91
N THR A 99 -17.84 -2.35 -0.30
CA THR A 99 -16.44 -2.36 -0.73
C THR A 99 -15.82 -3.74 -0.53
N LEU A 100 -16.09 -4.39 0.61
CA LEU A 100 -15.60 -5.74 0.88
C LEU A 100 -16.12 -6.74 -0.16
N LEU A 101 -17.42 -6.69 -0.48
CA LEU A 101 -18.03 -7.57 -1.48
C LEU A 101 -17.42 -7.33 -2.86
N SER A 102 -17.21 -6.08 -3.25
CA SER A 102 -16.58 -5.73 -4.52
C SER A 102 -15.15 -6.27 -4.62
N ILE A 103 -14.35 -6.15 -3.56
CA ILE A 103 -12.99 -6.72 -3.49
C ILE A 103 -13.04 -8.26 -3.57
N TRP A 104 -13.98 -8.88 -2.86
CA TRP A 104 -14.18 -10.32 -2.87
C TRP A 104 -14.49 -10.83 -4.28
N ASP A 105 -15.40 -10.16 -5.00
CA ASP A 105 -15.80 -10.55 -6.35
C ASP A 105 -14.66 -10.41 -7.37
N GLU A 106 -13.78 -9.43 -7.18
CA GLU A 106 -12.62 -9.18 -8.03
C GLU A 106 -11.40 -10.07 -7.70
N SER A 107 -11.44 -10.84 -6.60
CA SER A 107 -10.30 -11.58 -6.07
C SER A 107 -10.49 -13.10 -6.12
N PRO A 108 -10.25 -13.77 -7.27
CA PRO A 108 -10.44 -15.22 -7.39
C PRO A 108 -9.61 -16.00 -6.38
N LEU A 109 -8.42 -15.51 -6.07
CA LEU A 109 -7.50 -16.17 -5.14
C LEU A 109 -8.06 -16.16 -3.70
N MET A 110 -8.65 -15.04 -3.26
CA MET A 110 -9.32 -14.98 -1.96
C MET A 110 -10.47 -15.99 -1.87
N ARG A 111 -11.30 -16.07 -2.93
CA ARG A 111 -12.40 -17.02 -2.99
C ARG A 111 -11.92 -18.47 -2.92
N GLN A 112 -10.83 -18.77 -3.63
CA GLN A 112 -10.25 -20.11 -3.63
C GLN A 112 -9.72 -20.52 -2.24
N TYR A 113 -9.03 -19.63 -1.55
CA TYR A 113 -8.42 -19.94 -0.25
C TYR A 113 -9.41 -19.90 0.92
N LEU A 114 -10.37 -19.01 0.88
CA LEU A 114 -11.25 -18.75 2.01
C LEU A 114 -12.65 -19.37 1.86
N GLY A 115 -13.07 -19.64 0.61
CA GLY A 115 -14.34 -20.30 0.30
C GLY A 115 -15.57 -19.43 0.49
N SER A 116 -15.60 -18.55 1.47
CA SER A 116 -16.72 -17.67 1.77
C SER A 116 -16.26 -16.30 2.25
N ILE A 117 -16.97 -15.26 1.87
CA ILE A 117 -16.76 -13.90 2.38
C ILE A 117 -16.98 -13.80 3.89
N ASP A 118 -17.82 -14.69 4.44
CA ASP A 118 -18.12 -14.76 5.87
C ASP A 118 -17.09 -15.59 6.66
N ASN A 119 -16.03 -16.07 6.00
CA ASN A 119 -14.98 -16.81 6.70
C ASN A 119 -14.35 -15.92 7.79
N PRO A 120 -14.41 -16.33 9.07
CA PRO A 120 -13.92 -15.52 10.19
C PRO A 120 -12.41 -15.27 10.15
N ALA A 121 -11.65 -16.05 9.37
CA ALA A 121 -10.22 -15.84 9.18
C ALA A 121 -9.91 -14.65 8.26
N LEU A 122 -10.88 -14.20 7.46
CA LEU A 122 -10.68 -13.06 6.56
C LEU A 122 -10.62 -11.75 7.33
N ILE A 123 -9.61 -10.97 7.03
CA ILE A 123 -9.52 -9.56 7.40
C ILE A 123 -8.94 -8.78 6.22
N VAL A 124 -9.55 -7.65 5.90
CA VAL A 124 -9.05 -6.74 4.88
C VAL A 124 -8.73 -5.42 5.55
N TYR A 125 -7.54 -4.91 5.31
CA TYR A 125 -7.13 -3.59 5.75
C TYR A 125 -7.26 -2.59 4.61
N GLN A 126 -7.79 -1.42 4.94
CA GLN A 126 -7.72 -0.22 4.13
C GLN A 126 -6.59 0.64 4.68
N ILE A 127 -5.56 0.87 3.88
CA ILE A 127 -4.45 1.73 4.25
C ILE A 127 -4.70 3.11 3.65
N ASN A 128 -4.98 4.06 4.53
CA ASN A 128 -5.29 5.45 4.17
C ASN A 128 -4.01 6.27 4.18
N PRO A 129 -3.64 6.93 3.06
CA PRO A 129 -2.41 7.70 2.97
C PRO A 129 -2.47 8.97 3.83
N VAL A 130 -1.34 9.29 4.46
CA VAL A 130 -1.07 10.57 5.14
C VAL A 130 -0.05 11.37 4.33
N HIS A 131 0.99 10.68 3.83
CA HIS A 131 1.98 11.21 2.91
C HIS A 131 2.23 10.21 1.80
N VAL A 132 2.39 10.71 0.57
CA VAL A 132 2.86 9.94 -0.58
C VAL A 132 4.09 10.63 -1.13
N ARG A 133 5.19 9.90 -1.24
CA ARG A 133 6.47 10.44 -1.71
C ARG A 133 7.01 9.60 -2.85
N TYR A 134 7.51 10.28 -3.86
CA TYR A 134 8.13 9.69 -5.04
C TYR A 134 9.61 10.06 -5.12
N MET A 135 10.46 9.11 -5.47
CA MET A 135 11.89 9.33 -5.71
C MET A 135 12.31 8.56 -6.97
N GLN A 136 13.03 9.23 -7.85
CA GLN A 136 13.74 8.55 -8.94
C GLN A 136 14.99 7.84 -8.40
N GLU A 137 15.41 6.79 -9.09
CA GLU A 137 16.66 6.10 -8.79
C GLU A 137 17.82 7.10 -8.63
N TRP A 138 18.57 6.97 -7.52
CA TRP A 138 19.74 7.77 -7.19
C TRP A 138 19.54 9.29 -7.09
N ALA A 139 18.32 9.78 -7.20
CA ALA A 139 18.05 11.22 -7.09
C ALA A 139 18.31 11.75 -5.67
N LEU A 140 18.15 10.91 -4.64
CA LEU A 140 18.28 11.26 -3.21
C LEU A 140 17.31 12.35 -2.76
N GLU A 141 16.32 12.67 -3.59
CA GLU A 141 15.31 13.69 -3.33
C GLU A 141 13.92 13.08 -3.49
N TYR A 142 13.08 13.31 -2.49
CA TYR A 142 11.69 12.89 -2.51
C TYR A 142 10.80 14.04 -2.92
N TYR A 143 9.87 13.76 -3.82
CA TYR A 143 8.81 14.67 -4.20
C TYR A 143 7.53 14.30 -3.46
N GLU A 144 6.87 15.29 -2.84
CA GLU A 144 5.52 15.09 -2.28
C GLU A 144 4.53 14.93 -3.43
N VAL A 145 3.79 13.83 -3.41
CA VAL A 145 2.79 13.51 -4.44
C VAL A 145 1.42 13.94 -3.91
N PRO A 146 0.69 14.82 -4.62
CA PRO A 146 -0.66 15.20 -4.21
C PRO A 146 -1.62 14.01 -4.36
N PHE A 147 -2.54 13.85 -3.40
CA PHE A 147 -3.54 12.80 -3.43
C PHE A 147 -4.86 13.28 -2.80
N LYS A 148 -5.95 12.63 -3.21
CA LYS A 148 -7.25 12.77 -2.56
C LYS A 148 -7.44 11.61 -1.58
N ARG A 149 -7.95 11.91 -0.38
CA ARG A 149 -8.36 10.86 0.56
C ARG A 149 -9.61 10.17 0.03
N ALA A 150 -9.70 8.85 0.21
CA ALA A 150 -10.91 8.11 -0.10
C ALA A 150 -12.11 8.71 0.68
N GLY A 151 -13.22 9.01 -0.03
CA GLY A 151 -14.42 9.59 0.56
C GLY A 151 -14.38 11.11 0.77
N SER A 152 -13.31 11.83 0.38
CA SER A 152 -13.33 13.28 0.30
C SER A 152 -13.92 13.75 -1.03
N ALA A 153 -14.98 14.50 -0.96
CA ALA A 153 -15.57 15.14 -2.14
C ALA A 153 -14.63 16.20 -2.74
#